data_3d657c7afe13ae56a0ae9f723f23ede8
#
_entry.id   3d657c7afe13ae56a0ae9f723f23ede8
#
_cell.length_a   1.000
_cell.length_b   1.000
_cell.length_c   1.000
_cell.angle_alpha   90.00
_cell.angle_beta   90.00
_cell.angle_gamma   90.00
#
_symmetry.space_group_name_H-M   'P 1'
#
loop_
_entity.id
_entity.type
_entity.pdbx_description
1 polymer ?
#
loop_
_entity_poly.entity_id
_entity_poly.type
_entity_poly.pdbx_seq_one_letter_code
_entity_poly.pdbx_strand_id
1 'polypeptide(L)'
;MNDAVVGRLLVASLHQAISDLLPTRLEFYEAWLNPGGLREGRIGIAPLAAVLSFLRLEGEPYHLITARAGEYTAEWSFAGVSPLRKRFINAMPPALRKRLVIGVASFMARSTYGATDVKVQWRQWRGSVDLRSSLFCEVRDPVDHPLCEFYASALRRLMHLFQLDADVITDRCRATGAGQCSMSLVVRPNGAASPSS
;
A
#
# COMPACT_ATOMS: atom_id res chain seq x y z
N MET A 1 -0.54 -7.79 -24.91
CA MET A 1 -0.23 -6.95 -23.75
C MET A 1 -1.45 -6.98 -22.87
N ASN A 2 -1.37 -7.64 -21.69
CA ASN A 2 -2.48 -7.59 -20.73
C ASN A 2 -2.55 -6.16 -20.23
N ASP A 3 -3.64 -5.45 -20.51
CA ASP A 3 -3.90 -4.15 -19.94
C ASP A 3 -4.04 -4.34 -18.42
N ALA A 4 -3.01 -3.96 -17.70
CA ALA A 4 -3.02 -4.03 -16.25
C ALA A 4 -4.10 -3.05 -15.75
N VAL A 5 -5.08 -3.59 -15.05
CA VAL A 5 -6.22 -2.81 -14.56
C VAL A 5 -5.84 -2.15 -13.24
N VAL A 6 -6.03 -0.85 -13.16
CA VAL A 6 -5.94 -0.10 -11.90
C VAL A 6 -7.24 -0.29 -11.12
N GLY A 7 -7.10 -0.68 -9.85
CA GLY A 7 -8.25 -0.89 -8.97
C GLY A 7 -8.87 0.41 -8.50
N ARG A 8 -10.20 0.44 -8.40
CA ARG A 8 -10.95 1.58 -7.85
C ARG A 8 -10.47 1.99 -6.46
N LEU A 9 -10.05 1.02 -5.66
CA LEU A 9 -9.60 1.22 -4.30
C LEU A 9 -8.36 2.13 -4.25
N LEU A 10 -7.40 1.94 -5.15
CA LEU A 10 -6.20 2.77 -5.23
C LEU A 10 -6.54 4.22 -5.55
N VAL A 11 -7.39 4.43 -6.56
CA VAL A 11 -7.75 5.80 -6.99
C VAL A 11 -8.55 6.51 -5.92
N ALA A 12 -9.52 5.83 -5.30
CA ALA A 12 -10.32 6.41 -4.21
C ALA A 12 -9.45 6.77 -3.00
N SER A 13 -8.50 5.90 -2.61
CA SER A 13 -7.61 6.16 -1.48
C SER A 13 -6.63 7.31 -1.75
N LEU A 14 -6.10 7.42 -2.96
CA LEU A 14 -5.28 8.56 -3.35
C LEU A 14 -6.09 9.86 -3.37
N HIS A 15 -7.28 9.85 -3.96
CA HIS A 15 -8.17 11.01 -3.96
C HIS A 15 -8.46 11.49 -2.54
N GLN A 16 -8.84 10.58 -1.62
CA GLN A 16 -9.10 10.93 -0.24
C GLN A 16 -7.86 11.49 0.47
N ALA A 17 -6.69 10.89 0.26
CA ALA A 17 -5.46 11.36 0.87
C ALA A 17 -5.05 12.75 0.34
N ILE A 18 -5.24 13.02 -0.95
CA ILE A 18 -5.02 14.35 -1.54
C ILE A 18 -6.00 15.36 -0.94
N SER A 19 -7.29 14.99 -0.83
CA SER A 19 -8.31 15.85 -0.23
C SER A 19 -7.97 16.25 1.20
N ASP A 20 -7.42 15.34 1.99
CA ASP A 20 -7.09 15.57 3.40
C ASP A 20 -5.81 16.39 3.58
N LEU A 21 -4.78 16.12 2.77
CA LEU A 21 -3.42 16.63 3.00
C LEU A 21 -3.02 17.76 2.04
N LEU A 22 -3.69 17.86 0.89
CA LEU A 22 -3.40 18.86 -0.13
C LEU A 22 -4.69 19.44 -0.75
N PRO A 23 -5.66 19.92 0.06
CA PRO A 23 -6.98 20.33 -0.41
C PRO A 23 -6.94 21.45 -1.46
N THR A 24 -5.97 22.34 -1.40
CA THR A 24 -5.80 23.45 -2.34
C THR A 24 -5.44 23.00 -3.77
N ARG A 25 -4.95 21.78 -3.93
CA ARG A 25 -4.59 21.17 -5.22
C ARG A 25 -5.58 20.10 -5.68
N LEU A 26 -6.62 19.83 -4.90
CA LEU A 26 -7.56 18.73 -5.15
C LEU A 26 -8.18 18.83 -6.56
N GLU A 27 -8.69 19.99 -6.94
CA GLU A 27 -9.34 20.22 -8.24
C GLU A 27 -8.40 19.86 -9.43
N PHE A 28 -7.11 20.21 -9.31
CA PHE A 28 -6.11 19.84 -10.32
C PHE A 28 -5.97 18.33 -10.45
N TYR A 29 -5.89 17.61 -9.33
CA TYR A 29 -5.72 16.15 -9.35
C TYR A 29 -7.01 15.42 -9.74
N GLU A 30 -8.19 15.94 -9.39
CA GLU A 30 -9.48 15.40 -9.79
C GLU A 30 -9.67 15.37 -11.30
N ALA A 31 -9.20 16.40 -12.01
CA ALA A 31 -9.24 16.44 -13.46
C ALA A 31 -8.51 15.24 -14.10
N TRP A 32 -7.44 14.73 -13.47
CA TRP A 32 -6.67 13.58 -13.93
C TRP A 32 -7.21 12.24 -13.41
N LEU A 33 -7.66 12.20 -12.16
CA LEU A 33 -8.21 10.99 -11.54
C LEU A 33 -9.55 10.59 -12.13
N ASN A 34 -10.20 11.51 -12.86
CA ASN A 34 -11.48 11.29 -13.53
C ASN A 34 -12.51 10.54 -12.66
N PRO A 35 -13.13 11.22 -11.67
CA PRO A 35 -14.11 10.58 -10.77
C PRO A 35 -15.30 9.94 -11.51
N GLY A 36 -15.62 10.39 -12.74
CA GLY A 36 -16.62 9.79 -13.63
C GLY A 36 -16.20 8.38 -14.08
N GLY A 37 -14.95 8.21 -14.51
CA GLY A 37 -14.38 6.90 -14.88
C GLY A 37 -14.28 5.92 -13.72
N LEU A 38 -14.17 6.42 -12.47
CA LEU A 38 -14.26 5.62 -11.25
C LEU A 38 -15.59 4.86 -11.15
N ARG A 39 -16.70 5.52 -11.50
CA ARG A 39 -18.04 4.89 -11.48
C ARG A 39 -18.16 3.81 -12.55
N GLU A 40 -17.52 3.99 -13.69
CA GLU A 40 -17.53 3.03 -14.79
C GLU A 40 -16.53 1.88 -14.63
N GLY A 41 -15.61 1.97 -13.65
CA GLY A 41 -14.62 0.93 -13.35
C GLY A 41 -13.47 0.86 -14.36
N ARG A 42 -13.28 1.89 -15.16
CA ARG A 42 -12.24 1.98 -16.20
C ARG A 42 -11.33 3.17 -15.94
N ILE A 43 -10.31 2.96 -15.11
CA ILE A 43 -9.26 3.95 -14.96
C ILE A 43 -8.03 3.42 -15.66
N GLY A 44 -7.59 4.19 -16.67
CA GLY A 44 -6.35 3.88 -17.38
C GLY A 44 -5.13 4.06 -16.47
N ILE A 45 -4.07 3.32 -16.75
CA ILE A 45 -2.78 3.47 -16.05
C ILE A 45 -2.18 4.85 -16.31
N ALA A 46 -2.32 5.38 -17.52
CA ALA A 46 -1.68 6.63 -17.93
C ALA A 46 -2.13 7.86 -17.09
N PRO A 47 -3.42 8.11 -16.85
CA PRO A 47 -3.85 9.20 -15.96
C PRO A 47 -3.29 9.07 -14.55
N LEU A 48 -3.30 7.86 -13.98
CA LEU A 48 -2.78 7.64 -12.63
C LEU A 48 -1.26 7.81 -12.57
N ALA A 49 -0.53 7.34 -13.59
CA ALA A 49 0.91 7.58 -13.70
C ALA A 49 1.23 9.08 -13.78
N ALA A 50 0.41 9.87 -14.49
CA ALA A 50 0.54 11.33 -14.54
C ALA A 50 0.32 11.95 -13.15
N VAL A 51 -0.75 11.56 -12.44
CA VAL A 51 -1.02 12.00 -11.05
C VAL A 51 0.17 11.72 -10.14
N LEU A 52 0.69 10.49 -10.16
CA LEU A 52 1.86 10.13 -9.34
C LEU A 52 3.11 10.93 -9.73
N SER A 53 3.28 11.23 -11.01
CA SER A 53 4.40 12.06 -11.48
C SER A 53 4.30 13.50 -10.98
N PHE A 54 3.11 14.10 -11.04
CA PHE A 54 2.87 15.44 -10.50
C PHE A 54 3.01 15.47 -8.97
N LEU A 55 2.46 14.47 -8.26
CA LEU A 55 2.59 14.38 -6.81
C LEU A 55 4.06 14.31 -6.35
N ARG A 56 4.93 13.63 -7.12
CA ARG A 56 6.38 13.60 -6.80
C ARG A 56 7.02 14.97 -6.85
N LEU A 57 6.52 15.87 -7.69
CA LEU A 57 7.01 17.25 -7.77
C LEU A 57 6.63 18.10 -6.55
N GLU A 58 5.64 17.68 -5.77
CA GLU A 58 5.29 18.34 -4.50
C GLU A 58 6.33 18.08 -3.38
N GLY A 59 7.25 17.12 -3.59
CA GLY A 59 8.30 16.81 -2.61
C GLY A 59 7.79 16.05 -1.38
N GLU A 60 8.02 16.58 -0.18
CA GLU A 60 7.60 15.94 1.08
C GLU A 60 6.12 15.53 1.14
N PRO A 61 5.14 16.34 0.67
CA PRO A 61 3.74 15.94 0.60
C PRO A 61 3.50 14.61 -0.12
N TYR A 62 4.32 14.24 -1.10
CA TYR A 62 4.20 12.96 -1.80
C TYR A 62 4.23 11.77 -0.83
N HIS A 63 5.20 11.76 0.09
CA HIS A 63 5.36 10.66 1.05
C HIS A 63 4.17 10.57 2.00
N LEU A 64 3.71 11.70 2.51
CA LEU A 64 2.55 11.77 3.41
C LEU A 64 1.27 11.32 2.72
N ILE A 65 1.04 11.79 1.49
CA ILE A 65 -0.16 11.43 0.69
C ILE A 65 -0.14 9.95 0.35
N THR A 66 1.00 9.41 -0.11
CA THR A 66 1.07 7.99 -0.47
C THR A 66 0.97 7.08 0.75
N ALA A 67 1.56 7.46 1.89
CA ALA A 67 1.39 6.76 3.16
C ALA A 67 -0.09 6.74 3.58
N ARG A 68 -0.73 7.91 3.59
CA ARG A 68 -2.14 8.03 3.98
C ARG A 68 -3.08 7.27 3.04
N ALA A 69 -2.82 7.31 1.74
CA ALA A 69 -3.56 6.50 0.77
C ALA A 69 -3.40 5.00 1.02
N GLY A 70 -2.20 4.56 1.41
CA GLY A 70 -1.96 3.18 1.85
C GLY A 70 -2.80 2.79 3.07
N GLU A 71 -2.88 3.66 4.08
CA GLU A 71 -3.70 3.45 5.27
C GLU A 71 -5.19 3.33 4.90
N TYR A 72 -5.74 4.23 4.08
CA TYR A 72 -7.11 4.14 3.60
C TYR A 72 -7.38 2.85 2.83
N THR A 73 -6.45 2.46 1.98
CA THR A 73 -6.55 1.18 1.25
C THR A 73 -6.67 0.00 2.21
N ALA A 74 -5.88 -0.02 3.28
CA ALA A 74 -5.96 -1.07 4.30
C ALA A 74 -7.28 -1.02 5.09
N GLU A 75 -7.72 0.16 5.51
CA GLU A 75 -8.97 0.35 6.26
C GLU A 75 -10.18 -0.10 5.46
N TRP A 76 -10.27 0.30 4.19
CA TRP A 76 -11.39 -0.07 3.33
C TRP A 76 -11.34 -1.54 2.92
N SER A 77 -10.14 -2.09 2.68
CA SER A 77 -9.97 -3.52 2.47
C SER A 77 -10.40 -4.33 3.69
N PHE A 78 -10.00 -3.88 4.89
CA PHE A 78 -10.43 -4.49 6.14
C PHE A 78 -11.94 -4.38 6.33
N ALA A 79 -12.56 -3.22 6.07
CA ALA A 79 -14.01 -3.04 6.14
C ALA A 79 -14.74 -4.07 5.26
N GLY A 80 -14.22 -4.35 4.08
CA GLY A 80 -14.76 -5.34 3.13
C GLY A 80 -14.60 -6.81 3.54
N VAL A 81 -13.75 -7.12 4.53
CA VAL A 81 -13.63 -8.50 5.06
C VAL A 81 -14.86 -8.84 5.89
N SER A 82 -15.47 -9.99 5.64
CA SER A 82 -16.68 -10.41 6.38
C SER A 82 -16.42 -10.51 7.90
N PRO A 83 -17.42 -10.20 8.74
CA PRO A 83 -17.27 -10.25 10.20
C PRO A 83 -16.83 -11.62 10.72
N LEU A 84 -17.33 -12.70 10.14
CA LEU A 84 -16.93 -14.06 10.49
C LEU A 84 -15.44 -14.32 10.23
N ARG A 85 -14.95 -13.87 9.06
CA ARG A 85 -13.54 -14.02 8.71
C ARG A 85 -12.63 -13.18 9.62
N LYS A 86 -13.04 -11.95 9.99
CA LYS A 86 -12.33 -11.12 10.97
C LYS A 86 -12.24 -11.83 12.32
N ARG A 87 -13.37 -12.35 12.85
CA ARG A 87 -13.40 -13.11 14.11
C ARG A 87 -12.50 -14.33 14.05
N PHE A 88 -12.58 -15.10 12.97
CA PHE A 88 -11.73 -16.28 12.77
C PHE A 88 -10.25 -15.91 12.80
N ILE A 89 -9.83 -14.91 12.01
CA ILE A 89 -8.43 -14.48 11.97
C ILE A 89 -7.98 -13.99 13.35
N ASN A 90 -8.78 -13.19 14.05
CA ASN A 90 -8.43 -12.64 15.36
C ASN A 90 -8.40 -13.69 16.48
N ALA A 91 -9.15 -14.79 16.34
CA ALA A 91 -9.12 -15.92 17.28
C ALA A 91 -7.87 -16.79 17.11
N MET A 92 -7.14 -16.67 15.99
CA MET A 92 -5.93 -17.45 15.75
C MET A 92 -4.76 -16.97 16.62
N PRO A 93 -3.87 -17.88 17.05
CA PRO A 93 -2.60 -17.51 17.67
C PRO A 93 -1.81 -16.54 16.76
N PRO A 94 -1.05 -15.58 17.31
CA PRO A 94 -0.33 -14.55 16.53
C PRO A 94 0.55 -15.11 15.42
N ALA A 95 1.17 -16.28 15.63
CA ALA A 95 2.00 -16.94 14.62
C ALA A 95 1.21 -17.38 13.36
N LEU A 96 -0.04 -17.78 13.53
CA LEU A 96 -0.94 -18.14 12.44
C LEU A 96 -1.65 -16.90 11.87
N ARG A 97 -2.09 -16.00 12.76
CA ARG A 97 -2.77 -14.76 12.41
C ARG A 97 -1.98 -13.94 11.39
N LYS A 98 -0.67 -13.73 11.62
CA LYS A 98 0.19 -12.98 10.69
C LYS A 98 0.20 -13.56 9.28
N ARG A 99 0.16 -14.91 9.13
CA ARG A 99 0.12 -15.56 7.82
C ARG A 99 -1.22 -15.33 7.10
N LEU A 100 -2.32 -15.40 7.86
CA LEU A 100 -3.66 -15.14 7.32
C LEU A 100 -3.82 -13.67 6.89
N VAL A 101 -3.28 -12.73 7.69
CA VAL A 101 -3.30 -11.30 7.36
C VAL A 101 -2.49 -11.00 6.10
N ILE A 102 -1.35 -11.66 5.89
CA ILE A 102 -0.58 -11.55 4.63
C ILE A 102 -1.41 -12.02 3.43
N GLY A 103 -2.24 -13.04 3.58
CA GLY A 103 -3.17 -13.44 2.52
C GLY A 103 -4.15 -12.34 2.15
N VAL A 104 -4.66 -11.60 3.15
CA VAL A 104 -5.50 -10.41 2.93
C VAL A 104 -4.69 -9.27 2.28
N ALA A 105 -3.47 -9.02 2.74
CA ALA A 105 -2.57 -8.01 2.18
C ALA A 105 -2.23 -8.29 0.70
N SER A 106 -1.94 -9.54 0.37
CA SER A 106 -1.65 -9.94 -1.01
C SER A 106 -2.87 -9.75 -1.93
N PHE A 107 -4.07 -10.05 -1.43
CA PHE A 107 -5.31 -9.78 -2.17
C PHE A 107 -5.53 -8.27 -2.36
N MET A 108 -5.34 -7.48 -1.31
CA MET A 108 -5.42 -6.01 -1.34
C MET A 108 -4.45 -5.44 -2.39
N ALA A 109 -3.18 -5.85 -2.38
CA ALA A 109 -2.18 -5.35 -3.31
C ALA A 109 -2.55 -5.64 -4.77
N ARG A 110 -3.06 -6.84 -5.07
CA ARG A 110 -3.55 -7.19 -6.42
C ARG A 110 -4.81 -6.42 -6.80
N SER A 111 -5.66 -6.07 -5.82
CA SER A 111 -6.87 -5.29 -6.05
C SER A 111 -6.56 -3.81 -6.30
N THR A 112 -5.40 -3.31 -5.89
CA THR A 112 -4.95 -1.93 -6.18
C THR A 112 -4.31 -1.82 -7.56
N TYR A 113 -3.50 -2.79 -7.92
CA TYR A 113 -2.88 -2.86 -9.24
C TYR A 113 -2.71 -4.33 -9.66
N GLY A 114 -3.44 -4.74 -10.70
CA GLY A 114 -3.53 -6.14 -11.10
C GLY A 114 -2.21 -6.81 -11.49
N ALA A 115 -1.20 -6.01 -11.90
CA ALA A 115 0.13 -6.52 -12.21
C ALA A 115 1.03 -6.72 -10.97
N THR A 116 0.59 -6.30 -9.78
CA THR A 116 1.39 -6.44 -8.55
C THR A 116 1.46 -7.89 -8.11
N ASP A 117 2.66 -8.46 -8.07
CA ASP A 117 2.94 -9.76 -7.48
C ASP A 117 3.65 -9.58 -6.13
N VAL A 118 3.12 -10.27 -5.11
CA VAL A 118 3.60 -10.17 -3.73
C VAL A 118 4.12 -11.53 -3.30
N LYS A 119 5.40 -11.60 -2.95
CA LYS A 119 6.00 -12.79 -2.34
C LYS A 119 6.43 -12.47 -0.92
N VAL A 120 6.05 -13.35 0.01
CA VAL A 120 6.40 -13.17 1.42
C VAL A 120 7.13 -14.39 1.93
N GLN A 121 8.28 -14.16 2.54
CA GLN A 121 9.08 -15.16 3.21
C GLN A 121 9.14 -14.86 4.71
N TRP A 122 8.92 -15.87 5.55
CA TRP A 122 8.92 -15.73 6.99
C TRP A 122 10.09 -16.45 7.65
N ARG A 123 10.74 -15.75 8.54
CA ARG A 123 11.67 -16.34 9.53
C ARG A 123 11.19 -15.95 10.92
N GLN A 124 10.50 -16.87 11.60
CA GLN A 124 9.86 -16.61 12.89
C GLN A 124 8.95 -15.34 12.84
N TRP A 125 9.31 -14.27 13.53
CA TRP A 125 8.57 -13.01 13.64
C TRP A 125 9.02 -11.94 12.63
N ARG A 126 10.00 -12.25 11.81
CA ARG A 126 10.48 -11.38 10.74
C ARG A 126 10.02 -11.92 9.40
N GLY A 127 9.51 -11.03 8.56
CA GLY A 127 9.13 -11.32 7.18
C GLY A 127 9.92 -10.45 6.22
N SER A 128 10.16 -10.97 5.02
CA SER A 128 10.57 -10.20 3.85
C SER A 128 9.41 -10.21 2.86
N VAL A 129 9.03 -9.04 2.40
CA VAL A 129 7.94 -8.84 1.42
C VAL A 129 8.55 -8.31 0.14
N ASP A 130 8.55 -9.12 -0.90
CA ASP A 130 9.02 -8.72 -2.23
C ASP A 130 7.82 -8.31 -3.09
N LEU A 131 7.90 -7.11 -3.66
CA LEU A 131 6.91 -6.57 -4.59
C LEU A 131 7.50 -6.51 -5.99
N ARG A 132 6.83 -7.14 -6.93
CA ARG A 132 7.08 -6.99 -8.36
C ARG A 132 6.00 -6.09 -8.94
N SER A 133 6.40 -5.19 -9.83
CA SER A 133 5.48 -4.28 -10.53
C SER A 133 4.68 -3.38 -9.58
N SER A 134 5.30 -2.32 -9.12
CA SER A 134 4.67 -1.25 -8.34
C SER A 134 4.52 -0.01 -9.20
N LEU A 135 3.29 0.46 -9.39
CA LEU A 135 3.03 1.69 -10.14
C LEU A 135 3.68 2.93 -9.51
N PHE A 136 3.81 2.95 -8.19
CA PHE A 136 4.49 4.03 -7.47
C PHE A 136 5.98 4.12 -7.81
N CYS A 137 6.60 3.01 -8.19
CA CYS A 137 8.03 2.91 -8.49
C CYS A 137 8.35 2.92 -9.98
N GLU A 138 7.33 3.14 -10.83
CA GLU A 138 7.54 3.37 -12.26
C GLU A 138 7.97 4.81 -12.47
N VAL A 139 9.28 5.03 -12.45
CA VAL A 139 9.93 6.31 -12.72
C VAL A 139 10.78 6.20 -13.97
N ARG A 140 10.97 7.32 -14.67
CA ARG A 140 11.81 7.39 -15.85
C ARG A 140 13.29 7.33 -15.47
N ASP A 141 13.65 8.15 -14.49
CA ASP A 141 14.99 8.26 -13.94
C ASP A 141 14.98 7.85 -12.47
N PRO A 142 16.02 7.16 -11.98
CA PRO A 142 16.12 6.81 -10.58
C PRO A 142 16.06 8.04 -9.67
N VAL A 143 15.39 7.89 -8.54
CA VAL A 143 15.31 8.91 -7.48
C VAL A 143 16.18 8.49 -6.30
N ASP A 144 16.50 9.42 -5.41
CA ASP A 144 17.39 9.23 -4.27
C ASP A 144 16.72 8.55 -3.06
N HIS A 145 15.39 8.41 -3.08
CA HIS A 145 14.61 7.87 -1.98
C HIS A 145 13.56 6.84 -2.44
N PRO A 146 13.16 5.89 -1.58
CA PRO A 146 12.13 4.90 -1.88
C PRO A 146 10.76 5.53 -2.11
N LEU A 147 10.00 5.03 -3.11
CA LEU A 147 8.63 5.46 -3.41
C LEU A 147 7.56 4.41 -3.02
N CYS A 148 7.92 3.40 -2.23
CA CYS A 148 7.05 2.28 -1.85
C CYS A 148 6.21 2.55 -0.59
N GLU A 149 6.17 3.77 -0.07
CA GLU A 149 5.54 4.10 1.21
C GLU A 149 4.06 3.71 1.25
N PHE A 150 3.36 3.78 0.13
CA PHE A 150 1.99 3.30 0.01
C PHE A 150 1.83 1.85 0.50
N TYR A 151 2.66 0.93 0.01
CA TYR A 151 2.56 -0.49 0.38
C TYR A 151 3.05 -0.75 1.81
N ALA A 152 4.09 -0.04 2.24
CA ALA A 152 4.61 -0.16 3.60
C ALA A 152 3.55 0.27 4.63
N SER A 153 2.93 1.42 4.41
CA SER A 153 1.88 1.95 5.28
C SER A 153 0.61 1.11 5.23
N ALA A 154 0.19 0.65 4.05
CA ALA A 154 -0.96 -0.24 3.90
C ALA A 154 -0.76 -1.55 4.67
N LEU A 155 0.43 -2.16 4.56
CA LEU A 155 0.72 -3.41 5.27
C LEU A 155 0.79 -3.20 6.78
N ARG A 156 1.47 -2.15 7.25
CA ARG A 156 1.55 -1.78 8.68
C ARG A 156 0.14 -1.57 9.25
N ARG A 157 -0.68 -0.77 8.58
CA ARG A 157 -2.05 -0.48 9.00
C ARG A 157 -2.92 -1.73 9.03
N LEU A 158 -2.83 -2.59 8.01
CA LEU A 158 -3.58 -3.84 7.95
C LEU A 158 -3.22 -4.79 9.10
N MET A 159 -1.92 -4.93 9.41
CA MET A 159 -1.45 -5.72 10.56
C MET A 159 -2.07 -5.19 11.86
N HIS A 160 -2.04 -3.88 12.08
CA HIS A 160 -2.61 -3.25 13.26
C HIS A 160 -4.13 -3.47 13.37
N LEU A 161 -4.88 -3.37 12.27
CA LEU A 161 -6.33 -3.64 12.25
C LEU A 161 -6.68 -5.08 12.64
N PHE A 162 -5.76 -6.03 12.43
CA PHE A 162 -5.87 -7.41 12.91
C PHE A 162 -5.14 -7.64 14.24
N GLN A 163 -4.90 -6.58 15.04
CA GLN A 163 -4.31 -6.66 16.37
C GLN A 163 -2.90 -7.28 16.36
N LEU A 164 -2.11 -7.00 15.34
CA LEU A 164 -0.70 -7.35 15.26
C LEU A 164 0.12 -6.07 15.28
N ASP A 165 0.98 -5.91 16.28
CA ASP A 165 1.96 -4.83 16.30
C ASP A 165 3.08 -5.17 15.32
N ALA A 166 3.25 -4.34 14.30
CA ALA A 166 4.17 -4.61 13.21
C ALA A 166 4.84 -3.34 12.68
N ASP A 167 6.15 -3.43 12.51
CA ASP A 167 6.92 -2.44 11.77
C ASP A 167 7.18 -2.93 10.35
N VAL A 168 7.04 -2.02 9.40
CA VAL A 168 7.33 -2.27 7.97
C VAL A 168 8.27 -1.19 7.47
N ILE A 169 9.41 -1.60 6.95
CA ILE A 169 10.46 -0.72 6.45
C ILE A 169 10.79 -1.12 5.02
N THR A 170 10.90 -0.15 4.13
CA THR A 170 11.35 -0.38 2.75
C THR A 170 12.85 -0.52 2.72
N ASP A 171 13.36 -1.71 2.37
CA ASP A 171 14.80 -2.00 2.28
C ASP A 171 15.36 -1.64 0.90
N ARG A 172 14.61 -1.93 -0.16
CA ARG A 172 14.97 -1.68 -1.56
C ARG A 172 13.78 -1.17 -2.33
N CYS A 173 14.02 -0.29 -3.27
CA CYS A 173 12.97 0.24 -4.15
C CYS A 173 13.45 0.28 -5.61
N ARG A 174 12.57 -0.10 -6.54
CA ARG A 174 12.86 0.02 -7.98
C ARG A 174 13.10 1.47 -8.40
N ALA A 175 12.43 2.40 -7.76
CA ALA A 175 12.60 3.82 -8.06
C ALA A 175 14.02 4.33 -7.72
N THR A 176 14.76 3.67 -6.82
CA THR A 176 16.16 3.97 -6.51
C THR A 176 17.15 3.13 -7.33
N GLY A 177 16.71 2.50 -8.43
CA GLY A 177 17.54 1.67 -9.29
C GLY A 177 17.69 0.20 -8.89
N ALA A 178 17.01 -0.26 -7.83
CA ALA A 178 16.99 -1.68 -7.49
C ALA A 178 16.16 -2.50 -8.48
N GLY A 179 16.47 -3.79 -8.66
CA GLY A 179 15.75 -4.68 -9.57
C GLY A 179 14.31 -4.98 -9.14
N GLN A 180 14.02 -4.90 -7.84
CA GLN A 180 12.68 -5.11 -7.25
C GLN A 180 12.52 -4.27 -5.98
N CYS A 181 11.27 -4.09 -5.55
CA CYS A 181 10.99 -3.51 -4.24
C CYS A 181 10.97 -4.62 -3.19
N SER A 182 11.62 -4.40 -2.06
CA SER A 182 11.55 -5.30 -0.91
C SER A 182 11.35 -4.51 0.38
N MET A 183 10.58 -5.10 1.30
CA MET A 183 10.29 -4.53 2.61
C MET A 183 10.56 -5.56 3.69
N SER A 184 11.16 -5.13 4.79
CA SER A 184 11.25 -5.89 6.04
C SER A 184 9.99 -5.68 6.86
N LEU A 185 9.43 -6.78 7.35
CA LEU A 185 8.27 -6.81 8.23
C LEU A 185 8.69 -7.46 9.56
N VAL A 186 8.57 -6.74 10.65
CA VAL A 186 8.82 -7.25 11.99
C VAL A 186 7.51 -7.22 12.78
N VAL A 187 7.01 -8.40 13.16
CA VAL A 187 5.81 -8.51 14.00
C VAL A 187 6.25 -8.75 15.42
N ARG A 188 5.78 -7.92 16.35
CA ARG A 188 6.06 -8.11 17.78
C ARG A 188 5.01 -9.04 18.38
N PRO A 189 5.40 -10.14 19.05
CA PRO A 189 4.46 -10.92 19.85
C PRO A 189 3.94 -10.05 21.00
N ASN A 190 2.62 -10.03 21.22
CA ASN A 190 1.99 -9.27 22.30
C ASN A 190 2.70 -9.54 23.63
N GLY A 191 3.29 -8.51 24.25
CA GLY A 191 3.99 -8.59 25.53
C GLY A 191 5.46 -8.13 25.53
N ALA A 192 6.08 -7.90 24.37
CA ALA A 192 7.40 -7.29 24.33
C ALA A 192 7.25 -5.77 24.33
N ALA A 193 7.47 -5.13 25.47
CA ALA A 193 7.57 -3.67 25.57
C ALA A 193 8.64 -3.17 24.59
N SER A 194 8.35 -2.06 23.91
CA SER A 194 9.34 -1.35 23.10
C SER A 194 10.54 -0.99 24.00
N PRO A 195 11.78 -1.22 23.57
CA PRO A 195 12.91 -0.63 24.28
C PRO A 195 12.76 0.88 24.18
N SER A 196 12.57 1.52 25.33
CA SER A 196 12.61 2.98 25.47
C SER A 196 13.99 3.46 25.02
N SER A 197 14.03 4.21 23.93
CA SER A 197 15.19 4.98 23.49
C SER A 197 15.39 6.20 24.41
#